data_524d2df8548f52a8ffd2d4cadeab4b08
#
_entry.id   524d2df8548f52a8ffd2d4cadeab4b08
#
_cell.length_a   1.000
_cell.length_b   1.000
_cell.length_c   1.000
_cell.angle_alpha   90.00
_cell.angle_beta   90.00
_cell.angle_gamma   90.00
#
_symmetry.space_group_name_H-M   'P 1'
#
loop_
_entity.id
_entity.type
_entity.pdbx_description
1 polymer ?
#
loop_
_entity_poly.entity_id
_entity_poly.type
_entity_poly.pdbx_seq_one_letter_code
_entity_poly.pdbx_strand_id
1 'polypeptide(L)'
;MSLKAIIIGAGPAGLVACKSLLENASEEYPFDPIVLEQENDIGGTFRYRSYENSHLVSSKQLTCFSDFRLPMSHPDHMSLESYLDYLRAYAQHFQLTERIKLNCKVINVSRDRFTGEHLVSFVMRSLENPREWDQLVITLRARYLAVCTGLHVLPQFPKIEGIEHVVENQSVKQGSGKSVFHSHEYKNRSQLADKRVMILGTGETGTDLAYEAAKAGAKEVVLCTRGGFLSMPHELNHFEIFGLKSDAEKKVPLDCLITNLAETAYVHPWIERSHIRWFVSDFVIKRVLWLLTGTQAGCNQWVGQLEPHRLGRAYVFLNKSHKAMPYLNRPFRDRNAFLDRIARYIDPPEDSPPQTDFIVDLAPFPSHFLPNGQAIFPLLPKRKDSLRMMGRDVRPEVVIYATGYTQEFAFFDKDSGYATPEEANIRNIAREGDESVGFIGFVRPGVGAIPPIAEMQTFFWISLIKGQVRKPLPPPHYHLLVEDTERIKYGVDHSTYMSTLAKDIGAAPGLWQLWRLYGTHVLVCYCFGAAFTTFYRLVGPYKSASAPGVIRTEIWDTITRRGILGNMIMGVIPMTFYLTLNTFAYGAGLVYSFFGGHIE
;
A
#
# COMPACT_ATOMS: atom_id res chain seq x y z
N MET A 1 -18.41 -32.09 -12.51
CA MET A 1 -17.23 -32.22 -11.60
C MET A 1 -16.90 -30.85 -11.06
N SER A 2 -16.58 -30.71 -9.76
CA SER A 2 -16.18 -29.41 -9.21
C SER A 2 -14.84 -28.94 -9.80
N LEU A 3 -14.74 -27.65 -10.11
CA LEU A 3 -13.49 -27.03 -10.56
C LEU A 3 -12.69 -26.62 -9.33
N LYS A 4 -11.81 -27.50 -8.87
CA LYS A 4 -10.97 -27.21 -7.72
C LYS A 4 -10.05 -26.02 -7.99
N ALA A 5 -10.00 -25.08 -7.04
CA ALA A 5 -9.09 -23.97 -7.02
C ALA A 5 -8.29 -24.01 -5.72
N ILE A 6 -6.95 -23.96 -5.81
CA ILE A 6 -6.10 -23.87 -4.63
C ILE A 6 -5.62 -22.43 -4.49
N ILE A 7 -5.72 -21.91 -3.27
CA ILE A 7 -5.30 -20.57 -2.90
C ILE A 7 -4.15 -20.70 -1.91
N ILE A 8 -3.00 -20.11 -2.20
CA ILE A 8 -1.82 -20.16 -1.34
C ILE A 8 -1.74 -18.88 -0.52
N GLY A 9 -2.03 -18.98 0.78
CA GLY A 9 -2.01 -17.90 1.76
C GLY A 9 -3.41 -17.45 2.20
N ALA A 10 -3.62 -17.30 3.51
CA ALA A 10 -4.85 -16.83 4.16
C ALA A 10 -4.76 -15.39 4.69
N GLY A 11 -3.97 -14.54 4.04
CA GLY A 11 -4.04 -13.10 4.21
C GLY A 11 -5.32 -12.51 3.57
N PRO A 12 -5.52 -11.18 3.63
CA PRO A 12 -6.72 -10.53 3.04
C PRO A 12 -6.95 -10.91 1.57
N ALA A 13 -5.88 -11.05 0.78
CA ALA A 13 -5.96 -11.44 -0.64
C ALA A 13 -6.52 -12.86 -0.80
N GLY A 14 -6.06 -13.82 0.00
CA GLY A 14 -6.56 -15.20 -0.06
C GLY A 14 -7.99 -15.34 0.44
N LEU A 15 -8.36 -14.60 1.48
CA LEU A 15 -9.74 -14.58 2.00
C LEU A 15 -10.72 -14.06 0.94
N VAL A 16 -10.41 -12.92 0.31
CA VAL A 16 -11.30 -12.35 -0.72
C VAL A 16 -11.32 -13.21 -1.99
N ALA A 17 -10.21 -13.86 -2.35
CA ALA A 17 -10.17 -14.79 -3.47
C ALA A 17 -11.05 -16.00 -3.22
N CYS A 18 -10.97 -16.61 -2.03
CA CYS A 18 -11.80 -17.73 -1.62
C CYS A 18 -13.31 -17.39 -1.67
N LYS A 19 -13.68 -16.29 -1.02
CA LYS A 19 -15.06 -15.79 -1.00
C LYS A 19 -15.59 -15.52 -2.40
N SER A 20 -14.82 -14.81 -3.22
CA SER A 20 -15.27 -14.41 -4.56
C SER A 20 -15.42 -15.60 -5.50
N LEU A 21 -14.57 -16.63 -5.40
CA LEU A 21 -14.73 -17.88 -6.15
C LEU A 21 -16.01 -18.60 -5.73
N LEU A 22 -16.30 -18.70 -4.43
CA LEU A 22 -17.52 -19.33 -3.93
C LEU A 22 -18.79 -18.61 -4.41
N GLU A 23 -18.83 -17.28 -4.32
CA GLU A 23 -20.00 -16.49 -4.76
C GLU A 23 -20.22 -16.52 -6.27
N ASN A 24 -19.17 -16.75 -7.04
CA ASN A 24 -19.23 -16.80 -8.51
C ASN A 24 -19.26 -18.23 -9.05
N ALA A 25 -19.42 -19.23 -8.19
CA ALA A 25 -19.65 -20.60 -8.61
C ALA A 25 -21.02 -20.72 -9.32
N SER A 26 -21.05 -21.51 -10.39
CA SER A 26 -22.25 -21.79 -11.19
C SER A 26 -22.17 -23.21 -11.73
N GLU A 27 -23.23 -23.69 -12.41
CA GLU A 27 -23.22 -25.00 -13.07
C GLU A 27 -22.10 -25.10 -14.13
N GLU A 28 -21.84 -24.03 -14.85
CA GLU A 28 -20.77 -23.95 -15.84
C GLU A 28 -19.38 -23.84 -15.21
N TYR A 29 -19.28 -23.07 -14.10
CA TYR A 29 -18.04 -22.86 -13.35
C TYR A 29 -18.23 -23.24 -11.88
N PRO A 30 -18.31 -24.54 -11.56
CA PRO A 30 -18.53 -25.02 -10.18
C PRO A 30 -17.24 -24.92 -9.35
N PHE A 31 -16.80 -23.69 -9.03
CA PHE A 31 -15.60 -23.44 -8.25
C PHE A 31 -15.69 -24.05 -6.86
N ASP A 32 -14.63 -24.75 -6.46
CA ASP A 32 -14.46 -25.37 -5.15
C ASP A 32 -13.08 -24.96 -4.57
N PRO A 33 -12.98 -23.76 -3.95
CA PRO A 33 -11.72 -23.25 -3.45
C PRO A 33 -11.30 -23.90 -2.13
N ILE A 34 -9.99 -24.13 -1.98
CA ILE A 34 -9.31 -24.54 -0.75
C ILE A 34 -8.13 -23.57 -0.53
N VAL A 35 -8.03 -23.00 0.67
CA VAL A 35 -6.93 -22.13 1.07
C VAL A 35 -5.91 -22.94 1.87
N LEU A 36 -4.63 -22.85 1.50
CA LEU A 36 -3.51 -23.41 2.23
C LEU A 36 -2.73 -22.29 2.90
N GLU A 37 -2.66 -22.29 4.23
CA GLU A 37 -1.93 -21.30 5.03
C GLU A 37 -0.86 -22.01 5.87
N GLN A 38 0.37 -21.50 5.78
CA GLN A 38 1.50 -22.10 6.53
C GLN A 38 1.46 -21.81 8.02
N GLU A 39 0.79 -20.74 8.42
CA GLU A 39 0.71 -20.32 9.80
C GLU A 39 -0.52 -20.92 10.51
N ASN A 40 -0.58 -20.72 11.83
CA ASN A 40 -1.64 -21.28 12.68
C ASN A 40 -2.90 -20.42 12.77
N ASP A 41 -2.95 -19.29 12.04
CA ASP A 41 -4.10 -18.38 12.00
C ASP A 41 -4.12 -17.61 10.69
N ILE A 42 -5.27 -16.99 10.37
CA ILE A 42 -5.45 -16.11 9.23
C ILE A 42 -4.89 -14.71 9.49
N GLY A 43 -4.79 -13.89 8.43
CA GLY A 43 -4.42 -12.46 8.52
C GLY A 43 -3.04 -12.14 7.94
N GLY A 44 -2.19 -13.14 7.68
CA GLY A 44 -0.90 -12.97 7.01
C GLY A 44 0.00 -11.93 7.70
N THR A 45 0.51 -10.96 6.93
CA THR A 45 1.43 -9.93 7.43
C THR A 45 0.85 -9.11 8.59
N PHE A 46 -0.45 -8.88 8.63
CA PHE A 46 -1.11 -8.12 9.70
C PHE A 46 -1.10 -8.87 11.03
N ARG A 47 -1.00 -10.20 11.03
CA ARG A 47 -0.85 -11.04 12.21
C ARG A 47 0.61 -11.18 12.61
N TYR A 48 1.45 -11.61 11.69
CA TYR A 48 2.80 -12.10 12.00
C TYR A 48 3.88 -11.02 11.98
N ARG A 49 3.59 -9.85 11.36
CA ARG A 49 4.49 -8.69 11.33
C ARG A 49 4.05 -7.55 12.26
N SER A 50 2.98 -7.75 13.03
CA SER A 50 2.48 -6.76 13.99
C SER A 50 3.42 -6.60 15.19
N TYR A 51 3.36 -5.44 15.78
CA TYR A 51 4.05 -5.05 17.01
C TYR A 51 3.10 -4.20 17.87
N GLU A 52 3.46 -4.01 19.14
CA GLU A 52 2.74 -3.15 20.06
C GLU A 52 2.49 -1.76 19.44
N ASN A 53 1.29 -1.22 19.64
CA ASN A 53 0.86 0.08 19.11
C ASN A 53 0.83 0.21 17.58
N SER A 54 0.94 -0.87 16.83
CA SER A 54 0.84 -0.82 15.37
C SER A 54 -0.59 -0.56 14.90
N HIS A 55 -0.72 0.35 13.93
CA HIS A 55 -1.99 0.74 13.32
C HIS A 55 -1.93 0.63 11.80
N LEU A 56 -3.09 0.46 11.18
CA LEU A 56 -3.20 0.63 9.74
C LEU A 56 -2.97 2.09 9.36
N VAL A 57 -2.15 2.29 8.35
CA VAL A 57 -1.91 3.62 7.76
C VAL A 57 -2.92 3.98 6.67
N SER A 58 -3.77 3.04 6.26
CA SER A 58 -4.91 3.24 5.37
C SER A 58 -6.22 3.25 6.15
N SER A 59 -7.15 4.07 5.68
CA SER A 59 -8.46 4.20 6.34
C SER A 59 -9.33 2.94 6.21
N LYS A 60 -10.28 2.76 7.13
CA LYS A 60 -11.28 1.68 7.06
C LYS A 60 -12.11 1.79 5.79
N GLN A 61 -12.41 3.02 5.35
CA GLN A 61 -13.19 3.27 4.16
C GLN A 61 -12.56 2.67 2.91
N LEU A 62 -11.23 2.73 2.83
CA LEU A 62 -10.48 2.17 1.71
C LEU A 62 -10.11 0.70 1.94
N THR A 63 -9.76 0.31 3.18
CA THR A 63 -9.18 -1.01 3.49
C THR A 63 -10.23 -2.12 3.60
N CYS A 64 -11.43 -1.82 4.11
CA CYS A 64 -12.49 -2.81 4.24
C CYS A 64 -13.03 -3.24 2.87
N PHE A 65 -13.34 -4.52 2.71
CA PHE A 65 -13.94 -5.07 1.49
C PHE A 65 -15.30 -4.42 1.20
N SER A 66 -15.67 -4.37 -0.07
CA SER A 66 -16.80 -3.58 -0.56
C SER A 66 -18.15 -4.02 0.00
N ASP A 67 -18.29 -5.26 0.39
CA ASP A 67 -19.53 -5.92 0.84
C ASP A 67 -19.53 -6.33 2.31
N PHE A 68 -18.44 -6.04 3.04
CA PHE A 68 -18.36 -6.25 4.48
C PHE A 68 -17.75 -5.02 5.14
N ARG A 69 -18.64 -4.08 5.56
CA ARG A 69 -18.23 -2.76 6.06
C ARG A 69 -18.30 -2.69 7.58
N LEU A 70 -17.39 -1.95 8.17
CA LEU A 70 -17.42 -1.64 9.60
C LEU A 70 -18.43 -0.52 9.89
N PRO A 71 -18.99 -0.46 11.12
CA PRO A 71 -19.86 0.62 11.55
C PRO A 71 -19.20 2.01 11.40
N MET A 72 -20.02 3.04 11.15
CA MET A 72 -19.55 4.43 11.05
C MET A 72 -18.83 4.90 12.31
N SER A 73 -19.26 4.45 13.49
CA SER A 73 -18.67 4.77 14.79
C SER A 73 -17.26 4.19 15.01
N HIS A 74 -16.84 3.25 14.18
CA HIS A 74 -15.49 2.66 14.29
C HIS A 74 -14.43 3.69 13.87
N PRO A 75 -13.25 3.75 14.52
CA PRO A 75 -12.16 4.64 14.13
C PRO A 75 -11.79 4.50 12.65
N ASP A 76 -11.41 5.59 12.00
CA ASP A 76 -11.00 5.57 10.59
C ASP A 76 -9.72 4.76 10.38
N HIS A 77 -8.78 4.83 11.32
CA HIS A 77 -7.54 4.06 11.31
C HIS A 77 -7.56 3.01 12.42
N MET A 78 -7.62 1.75 12.03
CA MET A 78 -7.71 0.63 12.96
C MET A 78 -6.35 0.24 13.53
N SER A 79 -6.33 -0.24 14.80
CA SER A 79 -5.21 -1.05 15.27
C SER A 79 -5.12 -2.34 14.45
N LEU A 80 -3.92 -2.94 14.40
CA LEU A 80 -3.78 -4.23 13.68
C LEU A 80 -4.62 -5.34 14.34
N GLU A 81 -4.80 -5.31 15.65
CA GLU A 81 -5.68 -6.25 16.36
C GLU A 81 -7.13 -6.11 15.89
N SER A 82 -7.66 -4.89 15.85
CA SER A 82 -9.02 -4.62 15.36
C SER A 82 -9.20 -5.04 13.90
N TYR A 83 -8.16 -4.89 13.07
CA TYR A 83 -8.22 -5.36 11.69
C TYR A 83 -8.20 -6.88 11.57
N LEU A 84 -7.47 -7.56 12.44
CA LEU A 84 -7.51 -9.04 12.51
C LEU A 84 -8.88 -9.56 12.93
N ASP A 85 -9.54 -8.90 13.89
CA ASP A 85 -10.90 -9.24 14.28
C ASP A 85 -11.89 -9.00 13.13
N TYR A 86 -11.71 -7.93 12.36
CA TYR A 86 -12.45 -7.70 11.13
C TYR A 86 -12.26 -8.85 10.11
N LEU A 87 -11.02 -9.31 9.89
CA LEU A 87 -10.74 -10.43 8.97
C LEU A 87 -11.34 -11.76 9.46
N ARG A 88 -11.32 -12.01 10.78
CA ARG A 88 -11.97 -13.19 11.38
C ARG A 88 -13.49 -13.13 11.22
N ALA A 89 -14.09 -11.97 11.49
CA ALA A 89 -15.51 -11.75 11.29
C ALA A 89 -15.91 -11.91 9.81
N TYR A 90 -15.07 -11.43 8.88
CA TYR A 90 -15.25 -11.64 7.45
C TYR A 90 -15.22 -13.12 7.08
N ALA A 91 -14.21 -13.86 7.54
CA ALA A 91 -14.09 -15.28 7.26
C ALA A 91 -15.28 -16.09 7.84
N GLN A 92 -15.76 -15.72 9.02
CA GLN A 92 -16.93 -16.35 9.64
C GLN A 92 -18.22 -16.00 8.89
N HIS A 93 -18.44 -14.73 8.55
CA HIS A 93 -19.64 -14.26 7.85
C HIS A 93 -19.85 -14.98 6.50
N PHE A 94 -18.77 -15.14 5.74
CA PHE A 94 -18.80 -15.82 4.44
C PHE A 94 -18.51 -17.32 4.52
N GLN A 95 -18.50 -17.92 5.73
CA GLN A 95 -18.30 -19.36 5.96
C GLN A 95 -17.00 -19.91 5.33
N LEU A 96 -15.93 -19.11 5.35
CA LEU A 96 -14.67 -19.49 4.73
C LEU A 96 -13.84 -20.45 5.60
N THR A 97 -14.11 -20.53 6.90
CA THR A 97 -13.28 -21.25 7.89
C THR A 97 -13.09 -22.72 7.51
N GLU A 98 -14.14 -23.38 6.99
CA GLU A 98 -14.06 -24.78 6.57
C GLU A 98 -13.22 -24.99 5.31
N ARG A 99 -12.97 -23.94 4.55
CA ARG A 99 -12.15 -23.92 3.33
C ARG A 99 -10.68 -23.64 3.60
N ILE A 100 -10.33 -23.17 4.80
CA ILE A 100 -8.97 -22.79 5.18
C ILE A 100 -8.30 -23.94 5.92
N LYS A 101 -7.19 -24.41 5.38
CA LYS A 101 -6.29 -25.38 6.02
C LYS A 101 -5.09 -24.62 6.57
N LEU A 102 -5.06 -24.45 7.88
CA LEU A 102 -3.96 -23.84 8.62
C LEU A 102 -2.81 -24.85 8.82
N ASN A 103 -1.62 -24.34 9.16
CA ASN A 103 -0.42 -25.15 9.38
C ASN A 103 0.00 -26.02 8.17
N CYS A 104 -0.28 -25.55 6.96
CA CYS A 104 -0.01 -26.22 5.69
C CYS A 104 0.99 -25.41 4.85
N LYS A 105 2.24 -25.79 4.84
CA LYS A 105 3.29 -25.16 4.03
C LYS A 105 3.35 -25.79 2.65
N VAL A 106 3.03 -25.03 1.62
CA VAL A 106 3.24 -25.45 0.23
C VAL A 106 4.74 -25.51 -0.06
N ILE A 107 5.20 -26.67 -0.54
CA ILE A 107 6.61 -26.95 -0.81
C ILE A 107 6.91 -27.15 -2.29
N ASN A 108 5.93 -27.59 -3.08
CA ASN A 108 6.07 -27.74 -4.52
C ASN A 108 4.74 -27.50 -5.24
N VAL A 109 4.83 -26.85 -6.38
CA VAL A 109 3.72 -26.67 -7.33
C VAL A 109 4.23 -27.04 -8.70
N SER A 110 3.68 -28.07 -9.28
CA SER A 110 4.03 -28.56 -10.63
C SER A 110 2.79 -28.75 -11.49
N ARG A 111 2.98 -29.05 -12.77
CA ARG A 111 1.88 -29.36 -13.70
C ARG A 111 1.84 -30.83 -14.02
N ASP A 112 0.66 -31.38 -14.00
CA ASP A 112 0.41 -32.69 -14.61
C ASP A 112 0.57 -32.59 -16.12
N ARG A 113 1.48 -33.40 -16.67
CA ARG A 113 1.86 -33.33 -18.10
C ARG A 113 0.71 -33.74 -19.04
N PHE A 114 -0.26 -34.50 -18.57
CA PHE A 114 -1.37 -35.02 -19.37
C PHE A 114 -2.61 -34.15 -19.29
N THR A 115 -2.92 -33.64 -18.09
CA THR A 115 -4.16 -32.88 -17.86
C THR A 115 -3.94 -31.38 -17.85
N GLY A 116 -2.69 -30.92 -17.66
CA GLY A 116 -2.34 -29.51 -17.45
C GLY A 116 -2.78 -28.98 -16.09
N GLU A 117 -3.34 -29.80 -15.21
CA GLU A 117 -3.76 -29.41 -13.86
C GLU A 117 -2.56 -29.11 -12.97
N HIS A 118 -2.78 -28.26 -11.99
CA HIS A 118 -1.80 -27.96 -10.97
C HIS A 118 -1.74 -29.05 -9.91
N LEU A 119 -0.53 -29.55 -9.62
CA LEU A 119 -0.23 -30.47 -8.52
C LEU A 119 0.42 -29.65 -7.40
N VAL A 120 -0.33 -29.40 -6.34
CA VAL A 120 0.12 -28.59 -5.19
C VAL A 120 0.45 -29.51 -4.04
N SER A 121 1.75 -29.61 -3.73
CA SER A 121 2.27 -30.45 -2.65
C SER A 121 2.60 -29.59 -1.44
N PHE A 122 2.13 -30.02 -0.28
CA PHE A 122 2.37 -29.36 0.99
C PHE A 122 2.66 -30.33 2.11
N VAL A 123 3.27 -29.82 3.17
CA VAL A 123 3.51 -30.53 4.44
C VAL A 123 2.75 -29.85 5.56
N MET A 124 2.34 -30.61 6.54
CA MET A 124 1.68 -30.09 7.73
C MET A 124 2.70 -29.78 8.84
N ARG A 125 2.36 -28.85 9.72
CA ARG A 125 3.16 -28.60 10.92
C ARG A 125 3.03 -29.80 11.87
N SER A 126 4.14 -30.26 12.41
CA SER A 126 4.14 -31.41 13.30
C SER A 126 3.31 -31.14 14.58
N LEU A 127 2.50 -32.11 14.95
CA LEU A 127 1.72 -32.08 16.19
C LEU A 127 2.61 -32.29 17.43
N GLU A 128 3.72 -33.04 17.28
CA GLU A 128 4.66 -33.33 18.37
C GLU A 128 5.60 -32.16 18.62
N ASN A 129 6.09 -31.52 17.55
CA ASN A 129 6.96 -30.35 17.63
C ASN A 129 6.47 -29.22 16.70
N PRO A 130 5.75 -28.21 17.21
CA PRO A 130 5.21 -27.12 16.38
C PRO A 130 6.25 -26.26 15.67
N ARG A 131 7.54 -26.49 15.90
CA ARG A 131 8.64 -25.81 15.18
C ARG A 131 9.08 -26.55 13.93
N GLU A 132 8.63 -27.79 13.75
CA GLU A 132 9.01 -28.68 12.66
C GLU A 132 7.84 -28.94 11.71
N TRP A 133 8.17 -29.39 10.53
CA TRP A 133 7.23 -29.79 9.50
C TRP A 133 7.25 -31.31 9.38
N ASP A 134 6.08 -31.92 9.22
CA ASP A 134 5.96 -33.36 8.99
C ASP A 134 6.67 -33.76 7.68
N GLN A 135 7.17 -34.99 7.65
CA GLN A 135 7.77 -35.54 6.42
C GLN A 135 6.72 -36.01 5.41
N LEU A 136 5.46 -36.18 5.85
CA LEU A 136 4.37 -36.62 4.98
C LEU A 136 3.99 -35.48 4.01
N VAL A 137 4.23 -35.72 2.73
CA VAL A 137 3.84 -34.82 1.65
C VAL A 137 2.44 -35.19 1.16
N ILE A 138 1.55 -34.21 1.20
CA ILE A 138 0.19 -34.32 0.67
C ILE A 138 0.11 -33.53 -0.62
N THR A 139 -0.43 -34.14 -1.69
CA THR A 139 -0.59 -33.47 -2.99
C THR A 139 -2.08 -33.35 -3.35
N LEU A 140 -2.50 -32.13 -3.68
CA LEU A 140 -3.84 -31.84 -4.19
C LEU A 140 -3.74 -31.47 -5.67
N ARG A 141 -4.77 -31.85 -6.43
CA ARG A 141 -4.95 -31.44 -7.84
C ARG A 141 -5.94 -30.29 -7.92
N ALA A 142 -5.63 -29.30 -8.76
CA ALA A 142 -6.50 -28.18 -9.01
C ALA A 142 -6.46 -27.69 -10.45
N ARG A 143 -7.60 -27.20 -10.94
CA ARG A 143 -7.70 -26.57 -12.25
C ARG A 143 -7.18 -25.13 -12.22
N TYR A 144 -7.34 -24.45 -11.09
CA TYR A 144 -6.96 -23.05 -10.89
C TYR A 144 -6.10 -22.89 -9.66
N LEU A 145 -5.17 -21.94 -9.74
CA LEU A 145 -4.21 -21.62 -8.70
C LEU A 145 -4.21 -20.11 -8.43
N ALA A 146 -4.60 -19.67 -7.23
CA ALA A 146 -4.42 -18.30 -6.77
C ALA A 146 -3.21 -18.20 -5.86
N VAL A 147 -2.20 -17.44 -6.25
CA VAL A 147 -1.04 -17.13 -5.42
C VAL A 147 -1.36 -15.87 -4.62
N CYS A 148 -1.47 -15.99 -3.30
CA CYS A 148 -1.84 -14.92 -2.38
C CYS A 148 -0.81 -14.78 -1.24
N THR A 149 0.45 -15.14 -1.50
CA THR A 149 1.52 -15.16 -0.49
C THR A 149 1.98 -13.77 -0.03
N GLY A 150 1.59 -12.72 -0.76
CA GLY A 150 1.82 -11.32 -0.38
C GLY A 150 3.22 -10.79 -0.73
N LEU A 151 3.40 -9.49 -0.49
CA LEU A 151 4.64 -8.75 -0.83
C LEU A 151 5.69 -8.77 0.29
N HIS A 152 5.30 -9.06 1.53
CA HIS A 152 6.16 -8.93 2.71
C HIS A 152 6.53 -10.30 3.28
N VAL A 153 7.24 -11.12 2.48
CA VAL A 153 7.56 -12.52 2.85
C VAL A 153 8.95 -12.63 3.44
N LEU A 154 9.99 -12.37 2.66
CA LEU A 154 11.37 -12.53 3.06
C LEU A 154 12.01 -11.20 3.47
N PRO A 155 12.49 -11.05 4.71
CA PRO A 155 13.21 -9.88 5.16
C PRO A 155 14.46 -9.61 4.32
N GLN A 156 14.67 -8.34 3.95
CA GLN A 156 15.85 -7.97 3.17
C GLN A 156 16.93 -7.35 4.06
N PHE A 157 18.12 -7.92 4.00
CA PHE A 157 19.30 -7.43 4.70
C PHE A 157 20.37 -6.93 3.70
N PRO A 158 20.38 -5.65 3.33
CA PRO A 158 21.49 -5.08 2.56
C PRO A 158 22.80 -5.27 3.30
N LYS A 159 23.84 -5.68 2.61
CA LYS A 159 25.17 -5.80 3.20
C LYS A 159 25.71 -4.41 3.56
N ILE A 160 26.17 -4.26 4.78
CA ILE A 160 26.92 -3.09 5.27
C ILE A 160 28.17 -3.65 5.92
N GLU A 161 29.32 -3.21 5.42
CA GLU A 161 30.63 -3.65 5.90
C GLU A 161 30.79 -3.34 7.40
N GLY A 162 31.31 -4.27 8.18
CA GLY A 162 31.58 -4.11 9.61
C GLY A 162 30.34 -4.11 10.52
N ILE A 163 29.14 -4.44 10.03
CA ILE A 163 27.91 -4.48 10.84
C ILE A 163 28.03 -5.47 12.00
N GLU A 164 28.85 -6.52 11.84
CA GLU A 164 29.16 -7.52 12.86
C GLU A 164 29.81 -6.91 14.11
N HIS A 165 30.56 -5.82 13.98
CA HIS A 165 31.18 -5.14 15.11
C HIS A 165 30.16 -4.54 16.09
N VAL A 166 28.94 -4.22 15.63
CA VAL A 166 27.86 -3.80 16.53
C VAL A 166 27.47 -4.96 17.46
N VAL A 167 27.40 -6.17 16.95
CA VAL A 167 27.06 -7.39 17.73
C VAL A 167 28.17 -7.72 18.71
N GLU A 168 29.42 -7.72 18.27
CA GLU A 168 30.59 -8.03 19.09
C GLU A 168 30.74 -7.08 20.27
N ASN A 169 30.59 -5.79 20.04
CA ASN A 169 30.68 -4.77 21.09
C ASN A 169 29.53 -4.83 22.12
N GLN A 170 28.40 -5.46 21.79
CA GLN A 170 27.27 -5.67 22.71
C GLN A 170 27.37 -6.99 23.49
N SER A 171 28.02 -8.03 22.93
CA SER A 171 28.22 -9.32 23.61
C SER A 171 29.01 -9.19 24.91
N VAL A 172 29.82 -8.15 25.05
CA VAL A 172 30.58 -7.83 26.26
C VAL A 172 29.73 -7.22 27.37
N LYS A 173 28.55 -6.64 27.02
CA LYS A 173 27.59 -6.07 27.97
C LYS A 173 26.44 -7.05 28.18
N GLN A 174 26.52 -7.87 29.23
CA GLN A 174 25.46 -8.81 29.61
C GLN A 174 24.09 -8.14 29.68
N GLY A 175 23.14 -8.57 28.84
CA GLY A 175 21.72 -8.28 29.00
C GLY A 175 20.96 -8.23 27.70
N SER A 176 20.29 -9.31 27.37
CA SER A 176 19.04 -9.46 26.61
C SER A 176 18.87 -8.74 25.25
N GLY A 177 18.79 -9.55 24.22
CA GLY A 177 18.20 -9.20 22.93
C GLY A 177 19.22 -9.06 21.81
N LYS A 178 18.76 -9.29 20.58
CA LYS A 178 19.58 -9.12 19.38
C LYS A 178 19.93 -7.65 19.19
N SER A 179 21.19 -7.35 18.93
CA SER A 179 21.67 -5.99 18.63
C SER A 179 21.39 -5.58 17.17
N VAL A 180 21.36 -6.54 16.25
CA VAL A 180 21.08 -6.32 14.82
C VAL A 180 19.96 -7.26 14.39
N PHE A 181 18.85 -6.70 13.90
CA PHE A 181 17.70 -7.50 13.49
C PHE A 181 16.85 -6.77 12.44
N HIS A 182 15.97 -7.50 11.75
CA HIS A 182 15.00 -6.90 10.84
C HIS A 182 13.75 -6.42 11.59
N SER A 183 13.09 -5.41 11.08
CA SER A 183 11.90 -4.79 11.69
C SER A 183 10.76 -5.78 11.99
N HIS A 184 10.69 -6.94 11.34
CA HIS A 184 9.69 -7.97 11.66
C HIS A 184 9.90 -8.62 13.03
N GLU A 185 11.11 -8.54 13.59
CA GLU A 185 11.44 -9.04 14.94
C GLU A 185 11.15 -8.01 16.04
N TYR A 186 10.86 -6.76 15.67
CA TYR A 186 10.41 -5.76 16.64
C TYR A 186 9.00 -6.10 17.14
N LYS A 187 8.80 -6.08 18.47
CA LYS A 187 7.51 -6.38 19.09
C LYS A 187 7.02 -5.31 20.05
N ASN A 188 7.91 -4.69 20.79
CA ASN A 188 7.53 -3.70 21.81
C ASN A 188 8.68 -2.73 22.16
N ARG A 189 8.33 -1.65 22.84
CA ARG A 189 9.23 -0.57 23.22
C ARG A 189 10.39 -0.98 24.13
N SER A 190 10.25 -2.05 24.92
CA SER A 190 11.33 -2.52 25.80
C SER A 190 12.60 -2.93 25.04
N GLN A 191 12.47 -3.29 23.76
CA GLN A 191 13.62 -3.61 22.91
C GLN A 191 14.50 -2.38 22.62
N LEU A 192 13.96 -1.15 22.76
CA LEU A 192 14.59 0.12 22.36
C LEU A 192 14.90 1.05 23.52
N ALA A 193 14.27 0.85 24.69
CA ALA A 193 14.41 1.70 25.87
C ALA A 193 15.87 1.80 26.32
N ASP A 194 16.30 3.03 26.68
CA ASP A 194 17.66 3.35 27.16
C ASP A 194 18.81 2.96 26.22
N LYS A 195 18.54 2.74 24.94
CA LYS A 195 19.54 2.34 23.94
C LYS A 195 19.78 3.43 22.89
N ARG A 196 20.95 3.37 22.25
CA ARG A 196 21.25 4.11 21.03
C ARG A 196 20.78 3.27 19.83
N VAL A 197 19.77 3.75 19.15
CA VAL A 197 19.05 3.00 18.11
C VAL A 197 19.34 3.59 16.73
N MET A 198 19.74 2.74 15.79
CA MET A 198 19.86 3.10 14.38
C MET A 198 18.82 2.32 13.57
N ILE A 199 18.09 3.01 12.71
CA ILE A 199 17.05 2.42 11.86
C ILE A 199 17.43 2.63 10.40
N LEU A 200 17.55 1.55 9.66
CA LEU A 200 17.97 1.56 8.26
C LEU A 200 16.74 1.47 7.35
N GLY A 201 16.32 2.60 6.79
CA GLY A 201 15.17 2.71 5.88
C GLY A 201 14.05 3.59 6.41
N THR A 202 13.44 4.35 5.50
CA THR A 202 12.44 5.39 5.77
C THR A 202 11.08 5.07 5.11
N GLY A 203 10.77 3.79 4.95
CA GLY A 203 9.40 3.34 4.67
C GLY A 203 8.50 3.55 5.91
N GLU A 204 7.21 3.23 5.79
CA GLU A 204 6.25 3.40 6.89
C GLU A 204 6.73 2.74 8.19
N THR A 205 7.21 1.50 8.11
CA THR A 205 7.75 0.80 9.30
C THR A 205 8.97 1.51 9.90
N GLY A 206 9.90 2.00 9.07
CA GLY A 206 11.11 2.65 9.58
C GLY A 206 10.83 3.98 10.29
N THR A 207 9.93 4.79 9.75
CA THR A 207 9.50 6.04 10.39
C THR A 207 8.67 5.78 11.64
N ASP A 208 7.82 4.75 11.63
CA ASP A 208 7.04 4.35 12.80
C ASP A 208 7.95 3.85 13.94
N LEU A 209 8.95 3.02 13.62
CA LEU A 209 9.95 2.56 14.60
C LEU A 209 10.81 3.69 15.16
N ALA A 210 11.06 4.75 14.38
CA ALA A 210 11.74 5.94 14.90
C ALA A 210 10.89 6.67 15.95
N TYR A 211 9.58 6.75 15.73
CA TYR A 211 8.63 7.24 16.73
C TYR A 211 8.56 6.33 17.96
N GLU A 212 8.45 5.02 17.77
CA GLU A 212 8.44 4.04 18.86
C GLU A 212 9.72 4.11 19.69
N ALA A 213 10.90 4.29 19.08
CA ALA A 213 12.17 4.47 19.78
C ALA A 213 12.18 5.76 20.62
N ALA A 214 11.68 6.87 20.04
CA ALA A 214 11.56 8.14 20.78
C ALA A 214 10.62 8.00 21.98
N LYS A 215 9.46 7.35 21.82
CA LYS A 215 8.51 7.12 22.92
C LYS A 215 8.98 6.07 23.93
N ALA A 216 9.89 5.18 23.54
CA ALA A 216 10.53 4.23 24.45
C ALA A 216 11.56 4.87 25.39
N GLY A 217 11.94 6.14 25.16
CA GLY A 217 13.03 6.77 25.90
C GLY A 217 14.41 6.30 25.45
N ALA A 218 14.59 6.03 24.16
CA ALA A 218 15.92 5.74 23.61
C ALA A 218 16.89 6.91 23.85
N LYS A 219 18.17 6.61 24.10
CA LYS A 219 19.21 7.64 24.36
C LYS A 219 19.55 8.45 23.11
N GLU A 220 19.54 7.80 21.96
CA GLU A 220 19.80 8.37 20.65
C GLU A 220 19.02 7.59 19.60
N VAL A 221 18.44 8.27 18.62
CA VAL A 221 17.78 7.63 17.48
C VAL A 221 18.30 8.26 16.19
N VAL A 222 18.85 7.40 15.32
CA VAL A 222 19.31 7.78 13.97
C VAL A 222 18.49 7.02 12.94
N LEU A 223 17.75 7.75 12.09
CA LEU A 223 16.98 7.20 10.99
C LEU A 223 17.70 7.40 9.67
N CYS A 224 18.04 6.33 8.98
CA CYS A 224 18.84 6.38 7.76
C CYS A 224 17.98 6.29 6.49
N THR A 225 18.24 7.18 5.51
CA THR A 225 17.54 7.21 4.22
C THR A 225 18.51 7.22 3.04
N ARG A 226 18.16 6.51 1.96
CA ARG A 226 18.93 6.51 0.70
C ARG A 226 18.56 7.71 -0.16
N GLY A 227 17.33 7.76 -0.66
CA GLY A 227 16.85 8.75 -1.64
C GLY A 227 15.84 9.75 -1.08
N GLY A 228 15.68 9.82 0.24
CA GLY A 228 14.69 10.67 0.87
C GLY A 228 13.28 10.07 0.87
N PHE A 229 12.34 10.78 1.47
CA PHE A 229 10.94 10.35 1.59
C PHE A 229 10.02 11.55 1.77
N LEU A 230 8.74 11.34 1.45
CA LEU A 230 7.64 12.24 1.76
C LEU A 230 6.72 11.55 2.77
N SER A 231 6.56 12.14 3.95
CA SER A 231 5.65 11.62 5.00
C SER A 231 4.59 12.66 5.30
N MET A 232 3.34 12.31 5.00
CA MET A 232 2.18 13.13 5.31
C MET A 232 1.36 12.50 6.45
N PRO A 233 0.63 13.29 7.24
CA PRO A 233 -0.27 12.75 8.24
C PRO A 233 -1.31 11.84 7.57
N HIS A 234 -1.67 10.74 8.24
CA HIS A 234 -2.71 9.84 7.74
C HIS A 234 -4.11 10.46 7.78
N GLU A 235 -4.28 11.49 8.62
CA GLU A 235 -5.48 12.35 8.69
C GLU A 235 -5.07 13.81 8.54
N LEU A 236 -5.80 14.56 7.73
CA LEU A 236 -5.53 15.99 7.52
C LEU A 236 -6.52 16.82 8.33
N ASN A 237 -6.07 17.40 9.45
CA ASN A 237 -6.93 18.13 10.37
C ASN A 237 -6.26 19.32 11.10
N HIS A 238 -4.98 19.38 11.27
CA HIS A 238 -4.29 20.41 12.07
C HIS A 238 -3.64 21.48 11.19
N PHE A 239 -4.44 22.25 10.46
CA PHE A 239 -3.91 23.35 9.64
C PHE A 239 -4.64 24.66 9.90
N GLU A 240 -3.95 25.76 9.64
CA GLU A 240 -4.47 27.12 9.73
C GLU A 240 -4.21 27.83 8.40
N ILE A 241 -5.24 28.46 7.84
CA ILE A 241 -5.16 29.23 6.59
C ILE A 241 -5.84 30.58 6.82
N PHE A 242 -5.10 31.69 6.64
CA PHE A 242 -5.55 33.05 6.91
C PHE A 242 -6.17 33.24 8.30
N GLY A 243 -5.60 32.59 9.32
CA GLY A 243 -6.08 32.66 10.70
C GLY A 243 -7.28 31.75 11.00
N LEU A 244 -7.84 31.09 9.99
CA LEU A 244 -8.92 30.11 10.17
C LEU A 244 -8.31 28.74 10.44
N LYS A 245 -8.58 28.20 11.62
CA LYS A 245 -8.14 26.86 12.00
C LYS A 245 -9.09 25.80 11.44
N SER A 246 -8.52 24.71 10.96
CA SER A 246 -9.31 23.52 10.65
C SER A 246 -9.99 22.99 11.91
N ASP A 247 -11.18 22.43 11.72
CA ASP A 247 -11.91 21.75 12.79
C ASP A 247 -11.16 20.44 13.16
N ALA A 248 -10.57 20.40 14.34
CA ALA A 248 -9.80 19.26 14.82
C ALA A 248 -10.66 17.99 14.99
N GLU A 249 -11.97 18.12 15.10
CA GLU A 249 -12.89 16.99 15.20
C GLU A 249 -13.21 16.40 13.83
N LYS A 250 -13.15 17.20 12.76
CA LYS A 250 -13.39 16.77 11.37
C LYS A 250 -12.12 16.26 10.72
N LYS A 251 -11.67 15.11 11.17
CA LYS A 251 -10.53 14.41 10.58
C LYS A 251 -10.90 13.81 9.23
N VAL A 252 -10.08 14.06 8.22
CA VAL A 252 -10.27 13.50 6.87
C VAL A 252 -9.12 12.57 6.55
N PRO A 253 -9.38 11.26 6.34
CA PRO A 253 -8.33 10.33 5.94
C PRO A 253 -7.67 10.78 4.63
N LEU A 254 -6.33 10.80 4.61
CA LEU A 254 -5.56 11.27 3.46
C LEU A 254 -5.84 10.47 2.19
N ASP A 255 -6.04 9.16 2.32
CA ASP A 255 -6.31 8.25 1.21
C ASP A 255 -7.75 8.38 0.65
N CYS A 256 -8.62 9.12 1.35
CA CYS A 256 -9.94 9.51 0.87
C CYS A 256 -9.95 10.89 0.17
N LEU A 257 -8.83 11.61 0.10
CA LEU A 257 -8.78 12.96 -0.50
C LEU A 257 -8.68 12.93 -2.03
N ILE A 258 -8.08 11.89 -2.61
CA ILE A 258 -7.85 11.80 -4.06
C ILE A 258 -9.15 11.38 -4.73
N THR A 259 -9.73 12.28 -5.50
CA THR A 259 -11.01 12.03 -6.15
C THR A 259 -10.88 11.12 -7.38
N ASN A 260 -11.80 10.18 -7.51
CA ASN A 260 -11.82 9.20 -8.59
C ASN A 260 -11.85 9.80 -9.99
N LEU A 261 -12.73 10.79 -10.21
CA LEU A 261 -12.91 11.40 -11.54
C LEU A 261 -11.75 12.29 -12.00
N ALA A 262 -10.90 12.73 -11.08
CA ALA A 262 -9.78 13.58 -11.46
C ALA A 262 -8.73 12.87 -12.35
N GLU A 263 -8.75 11.52 -12.45
CA GLU A 263 -7.58 10.83 -12.98
C GLU A 263 -7.86 9.56 -13.78
N THR A 264 -9.13 9.12 -13.92
CA THR A 264 -9.31 7.72 -14.22
C THR A 264 -10.16 7.39 -15.46
N ALA A 265 -11.39 6.95 -15.21
CA ALA A 265 -12.15 6.18 -16.17
C ALA A 265 -12.65 6.98 -17.39
N TYR A 266 -12.63 8.31 -17.28
CA TYR A 266 -13.25 9.20 -18.27
C TYR A 266 -12.26 10.09 -19.00
N VAL A 267 -10.98 9.90 -18.75
CA VAL A 267 -9.91 10.64 -19.44
C VAL A 267 -9.70 10.05 -20.83
N HIS A 268 -9.57 10.93 -21.81
CA HIS A 268 -9.30 10.52 -23.20
C HIS A 268 -8.00 9.73 -23.29
N PRO A 269 -7.89 8.64 -24.11
CA PRO A 269 -6.69 7.81 -24.19
C PRO A 269 -5.38 8.57 -24.41
N TRP A 270 -5.39 9.63 -25.22
CA TRP A 270 -4.21 10.46 -25.43
C TRP A 270 -3.74 11.20 -24.16
N ILE A 271 -4.68 11.61 -23.32
CA ILE A 271 -4.37 12.26 -22.04
C ILE A 271 -3.93 11.21 -21.02
N GLU A 272 -4.64 10.09 -20.94
CA GLU A 272 -4.35 8.98 -20.06
C GLU A 272 -2.92 8.46 -20.25
N ARG A 273 -2.46 8.37 -21.50
CA ARG A 273 -1.10 7.90 -21.88
C ARG A 273 -0.01 8.96 -21.70
N SER A 274 -0.39 10.21 -21.50
CA SER A 274 0.57 11.32 -21.35
C SER A 274 0.93 11.60 -19.90
N HIS A 275 2.05 12.27 -19.68
CA HIS A 275 2.42 12.79 -18.36
C HIS A 275 1.47 13.88 -17.83
N ILE A 276 0.60 14.44 -18.67
CA ILE A 276 -0.39 15.47 -18.30
C ILE A 276 -1.31 14.97 -17.17
N ARG A 277 -1.66 13.68 -17.17
CA ARG A 277 -2.49 13.08 -16.09
C ARG A 277 -1.91 13.28 -14.69
N TRP A 278 -0.59 13.35 -14.56
CA TRP A 278 0.08 13.56 -13.28
C TRP A 278 0.16 15.04 -12.88
N PHE A 279 0.10 15.94 -13.89
CA PHE A 279 0.36 17.36 -13.72
C PHE A 279 -0.55 18.01 -12.68
N VAL A 280 -1.86 17.81 -12.74
CA VAL A 280 -2.80 18.45 -11.80
C VAL A 280 -2.60 17.93 -10.40
N SER A 281 -2.53 16.61 -10.26
CA SER A 281 -2.32 15.97 -8.96
C SER A 281 -1.02 16.46 -8.31
N ASP A 282 0.08 16.41 -9.06
CA ASP A 282 1.39 16.84 -8.58
C ASP A 282 1.43 18.34 -8.29
N PHE A 283 0.80 19.16 -9.14
CA PHE A 283 0.69 20.59 -8.92
C PHE A 283 -0.04 20.91 -7.62
N VAL A 284 -1.21 20.30 -7.40
CA VAL A 284 -2.01 20.49 -6.19
C VAL A 284 -1.23 20.03 -4.95
N ILE A 285 -0.67 18.83 -4.97
CA ILE A 285 0.10 18.30 -3.84
C ILE A 285 1.30 19.19 -3.53
N LYS A 286 2.08 19.59 -4.53
CA LYS A 286 3.25 20.48 -4.35
C LYS A 286 2.85 21.85 -3.79
N ARG A 287 1.69 22.41 -4.21
CA ARG A 287 1.20 23.68 -3.68
C ARG A 287 0.67 23.56 -2.26
N VAL A 288 -0.04 22.50 -1.94
CA VAL A 288 -0.48 22.22 -0.56
C VAL A 288 0.73 22.02 0.36
N LEU A 289 1.73 21.27 -0.06
CA LEU A 289 2.98 21.10 0.68
C LEU A 289 3.67 22.46 0.91
N TRP A 290 3.86 23.24 -0.16
CA TRP A 290 4.48 24.56 -0.05
C TRP A 290 3.69 25.49 0.89
N LEU A 291 2.38 25.53 0.75
CA LEU A 291 1.51 26.40 1.55
C LEU A 291 1.51 26.00 3.03
N LEU A 292 1.34 24.73 3.34
CA LEU A 292 1.20 24.25 4.72
C LEU A 292 2.54 24.05 5.44
N THR A 293 3.60 23.69 4.73
CA THR A 293 4.91 23.37 5.32
C THR A 293 6.05 24.27 4.90
N GLY A 294 5.80 25.18 3.97
CA GLY A 294 6.81 26.10 3.45
C GLY A 294 7.84 25.47 2.53
N THR A 295 7.60 24.24 2.02
CA THR A 295 8.61 23.46 1.33
C THR A 295 8.27 23.08 -0.07
N GLN A 296 9.33 22.99 -0.87
CA GLN A 296 9.26 22.34 -2.17
C GLN A 296 10.11 21.07 -2.24
N ALA A 297 11.17 20.95 -1.42
CA ALA A 297 12.07 19.80 -1.40
C ALA A 297 13.08 19.88 -0.25
N GLY A 298 13.98 18.91 -0.18
CA GLY A 298 15.04 18.86 0.84
C GLY A 298 14.53 18.28 2.16
N CYS A 299 14.81 18.97 3.27
CA CYS A 299 14.34 18.58 4.60
C CYS A 299 13.41 19.64 5.17
N ASN A 300 12.24 19.22 5.64
CA ASN A 300 11.35 20.06 6.44
C ASN A 300 10.25 19.26 7.12
N GLN A 301 9.12 19.92 7.44
CA GLN A 301 8.07 19.34 8.26
C GLN A 301 7.54 18.00 7.76
N TRP A 302 7.43 17.78 6.43
CA TRP A 302 6.88 16.56 5.85
C TRP A 302 7.84 15.84 4.91
N VAL A 303 8.98 16.46 4.59
CA VAL A 303 9.94 15.92 3.64
C VAL A 303 11.27 15.61 4.32
N GLY A 304 11.76 14.41 4.12
CA GLY A 304 13.10 13.99 4.55
C GLY A 304 14.02 13.78 3.35
N GLN A 305 14.82 14.78 2.98
CA GLN A 305 15.89 14.76 1.97
C GLN A 305 15.44 14.24 0.58
N LEU A 306 14.22 14.58 0.17
CA LEU A 306 13.69 14.22 -1.15
C LEU A 306 14.03 15.32 -2.18
N GLU A 307 14.42 14.92 -3.38
CA GLU A 307 14.71 15.83 -4.48
C GLU A 307 13.43 16.45 -5.09
N PRO A 308 13.49 17.70 -5.62
CA PRO A 308 12.30 18.42 -6.10
C PRO A 308 11.51 17.69 -7.20
N HIS A 309 12.20 17.02 -8.12
CA HIS A 309 11.55 16.32 -9.23
C HIS A 309 10.78 15.07 -8.75
N ARG A 310 11.22 14.45 -7.65
CA ARG A 310 10.58 13.28 -7.05
C ARG A 310 9.41 13.63 -6.11
N LEU A 311 9.22 14.91 -5.82
CA LEU A 311 8.14 15.38 -4.95
C LEU A 311 6.79 15.39 -5.69
N GLY A 312 6.38 14.27 -6.20
CA GLY A 312 5.14 14.11 -6.92
C GLY A 312 4.59 12.71 -6.73
N ARG A 313 3.30 12.56 -6.88
CA ARG A 313 2.59 11.29 -6.73
C ARG A 313 3.08 10.23 -7.72
N ALA A 314 3.57 10.66 -8.88
CA ALA A 314 4.05 9.76 -9.92
C ALA A 314 5.28 8.93 -9.50
N TYR A 315 6.10 9.44 -8.57
CA TYR A 315 7.42 8.88 -8.26
C TYR A 315 7.54 8.30 -6.86
N VAL A 316 6.65 8.61 -5.92
CA VAL A 316 6.85 8.23 -4.52
C VAL A 316 5.71 7.41 -3.97
N PHE A 317 6.07 6.41 -3.17
CA PHE A 317 5.16 5.81 -2.22
C PHE A 317 5.01 6.78 -1.05
N LEU A 318 3.85 7.40 -0.96
CA LEU A 318 3.56 8.32 0.12
C LEU A 318 3.60 7.59 1.45
N ASN A 319 4.52 8.00 2.33
CA ASN A 319 4.58 7.48 3.69
C ASN A 319 3.52 8.19 4.55
N LYS A 320 2.66 7.43 5.20
CA LYS A 320 1.60 7.94 6.09
C LYS A 320 1.95 7.80 7.58
N SER A 321 3.13 7.29 7.92
CA SER A 321 3.65 7.22 9.29
C SER A 321 4.29 8.56 9.70
N HIS A 322 3.47 9.58 9.85
CA HIS A 322 3.90 10.96 10.10
C HIS A 322 4.37 11.22 11.53
N LYS A 323 4.02 10.38 12.50
CA LYS A 323 4.26 10.60 13.94
C LYS A 323 5.73 10.90 14.32
N ALA A 324 6.70 10.40 13.54
CA ALA A 324 8.11 10.69 13.75
C ALA A 324 8.55 12.08 13.24
N MET A 325 7.78 12.72 12.35
CA MET A 325 8.20 13.97 11.69
C MET A 325 8.42 15.15 12.64
N PRO A 326 7.64 15.31 13.75
CA PRO A 326 7.93 16.32 14.77
C PRO A 326 9.32 16.17 15.42
N TYR A 327 9.82 14.95 15.52
CA TYR A 327 11.16 14.65 16.07
C TYR A 327 12.27 14.78 15.04
N LEU A 328 12.02 14.35 13.80
CA LEU A 328 12.97 14.30 12.69
C LEU A 328 13.32 15.69 12.15
N ASN A 329 12.29 16.47 11.83
CA ASN A 329 12.45 17.67 11.01
C ASN A 329 12.53 18.98 11.80
N ARG A 330 12.51 18.91 13.12
CA ARG A 330 12.66 20.09 13.96
C ARG A 330 13.89 20.97 13.60
N PRO A 331 15.08 20.40 13.35
CA PRO A 331 16.24 21.20 12.97
C PRO A 331 16.15 21.85 11.58
N PHE A 332 15.18 21.49 10.77
CA PHE A 332 15.06 21.88 9.37
C PHE A 332 13.82 22.73 9.05
N ARG A 333 13.10 23.20 10.07
CA ARG A 333 11.83 23.93 9.91
C ARG A 333 12.00 25.42 9.70
N ASP A 334 12.98 25.82 8.89
CA ASP A 334 13.13 27.20 8.47
C ASP A 334 11.99 27.59 7.55
N ARG A 335 11.14 28.48 8.02
CA ARG A 335 9.97 28.91 7.30
C ARG A 335 9.95 30.44 7.13
N ASN A 336 9.50 30.89 5.95
CA ASN A 336 9.34 32.31 5.69
C ASN A 336 8.19 32.87 6.55
N ALA A 337 8.46 33.95 7.30
CA ALA A 337 7.47 34.59 8.17
C ALA A 337 6.20 35.08 7.43
N PHE A 338 6.28 35.36 6.14
CA PHE A 338 5.12 35.70 5.32
C PHE A 338 4.22 34.49 5.10
N LEU A 339 4.80 33.32 4.80
CA LEU A 339 4.04 32.07 4.63
C LEU A 339 3.38 31.65 5.94
N ASP A 340 4.05 31.84 7.09
CA ASP A 340 3.47 31.52 8.40
C ASP A 340 2.22 32.34 8.73
N ARG A 341 2.10 33.55 8.17
CA ARG A 341 0.89 34.38 8.32
C ARG A 341 -0.24 33.94 7.41
N ILE A 342 0.10 33.27 6.29
CA ILE A 342 -0.91 32.83 5.31
C ILE A 342 -1.47 31.47 5.69
N ALA A 343 -0.62 30.49 5.93
CA ALA A 343 -1.01 29.13 6.25
C ALA A 343 0.10 28.37 6.96
N ARG A 344 -0.29 27.40 7.79
CA ARG A 344 0.66 26.48 8.46
C ARG A 344 -0.02 25.18 8.84
N TYR A 345 0.76 24.13 8.89
CA TYR A 345 0.38 22.88 9.55
C TYR A 345 0.92 22.88 10.98
N ILE A 346 0.09 22.51 11.94
CA ILE A 346 0.46 22.42 13.35
C ILE A 346 0.57 20.94 13.68
N ASP A 347 1.73 20.49 14.17
CA ASP A 347 1.88 19.10 14.59
C ASP A 347 0.90 18.79 15.75
N PRO A 348 0.22 17.63 15.71
CA PRO A 348 -0.65 17.22 16.80
C PRO A 348 0.12 17.19 18.14
N PRO A 349 -0.47 17.69 19.24
CA PRO A 349 0.21 17.70 20.54
C PRO A 349 0.64 16.31 21.03
N GLU A 350 -0.17 15.28 20.75
CA GLU A 350 0.12 13.88 21.09
C GLU A 350 1.35 13.31 20.39
N ASP A 351 1.68 13.83 19.20
CA ASP A 351 2.84 13.42 18.42
C ASP A 351 4.09 14.24 18.72
N SER A 352 3.91 15.39 19.37
CA SER A 352 5.02 16.29 19.70
C SER A 352 5.90 15.73 20.81
N PRO A 353 7.22 15.97 20.79
CA PRO A 353 8.11 15.53 21.84
C PRO A 353 7.77 16.22 23.17
N PRO A 354 7.70 15.45 24.28
CA PRO A 354 7.42 16.00 25.62
C PRO A 354 8.56 16.91 26.10
N GLN A 355 9.77 16.71 25.61
CA GLN A 355 10.95 17.56 25.85
C GLN A 355 11.37 18.24 24.56
N THR A 356 11.71 19.52 24.65
CA THR A 356 12.06 20.34 23.49
C THR A 356 13.35 19.92 22.79
N ASP A 357 14.21 19.12 23.42
CA ASP A 357 15.58 18.87 22.98
C ASP A 357 15.82 17.48 22.36
N PHE A 358 14.86 16.54 22.48
CA PHE A 358 15.02 15.23 21.86
C PHE A 358 14.74 15.30 20.36
N ILE A 359 15.71 14.87 19.57
CA ILE A 359 15.66 14.85 18.11
C ILE A 359 15.98 13.45 17.61
N VAL A 360 15.22 12.98 16.63
CA VAL A 360 15.58 11.83 15.81
C VAL A 360 16.44 12.35 14.66
N ASP A 361 17.72 11.99 14.64
CA ASP A 361 18.63 12.43 13.59
C ASP A 361 18.37 11.69 12.28
N LEU A 362 18.20 12.45 11.20
CA LEU A 362 18.15 11.90 9.85
C LEU A 362 19.59 11.79 9.31
N ALA A 363 19.91 10.67 8.68
CA ALA A 363 21.24 10.39 8.14
C ALA A 363 21.16 9.67 6.77
N PRO A 364 22.19 9.74 5.92
CA PRO A 364 22.37 8.78 4.85
C PRO A 364 22.60 7.37 5.43
N PHE A 365 22.50 6.33 4.60
CA PHE A 365 22.93 5.00 5.03
C PHE A 365 24.42 5.01 5.36
N PRO A 366 24.86 4.33 6.44
CA PRO A 366 26.27 4.19 6.74
C PRO A 366 26.98 3.44 5.62
N SER A 367 28.19 3.88 5.28
CA SER A 367 29.05 3.19 4.33
C SER A 367 29.65 1.90 4.95
N HIS A 368 30.07 1.98 6.21
CA HIS A 368 30.60 0.85 6.97
C HIS A 368 30.58 1.15 8.47
N PHE A 369 30.90 0.15 9.29
CA PHE A 369 31.13 0.28 10.72
C PHE A 369 32.59 0.00 11.04
N LEU A 370 33.18 0.80 11.93
CA LEU A 370 34.53 0.58 12.46
C LEU A 370 34.53 -0.55 13.52
N PRO A 371 35.72 -1.13 13.84
CA PRO A 371 35.82 -2.18 14.88
C PRO A 371 35.28 -1.76 16.26
N ASN A 372 35.26 -0.47 16.58
CA ASN A 372 34.69 0.05 17.82
C ASN A 372 33.14 0.22 17.77
N GLY A 373 32.48 -0.22 16.69
CA GLY A 373 31.03 -0.13 16.48
C GLY A 373 30.56 1.24 15.98
N GLN A 374 31.45 2.15 15.63
CA GLN A 374 31.11 3.49 15.11
C GLN A 374 30.63 3.40 13.66
N ALA A 375 29.49 4.00 13.37
CA ALA A 375 28.96 4.12 12.03
C ALA A 375 29.64 5.27 11.26
N ILE A 376 30.11 5.01 10.05
CA ILE A 376 30.71 6.00 9.16
C ILE A 376 29.71 6.34 8.06
N PHE A 377 29.36 7.61 7.95
CA PHE A 377 28.41 8.12 6.95
C PHE A 377 29.15 8.71 5.74
N PRO A 378 28.61 8.50 4.52
CA PRO A 378 29.16 9.14 3.32
C PRO A 378 28.94 10.66 3.37
N LEU A 379 29.94 11.42 2.95
CA LEU A 379 29.81 12.87 2.80
C LEU A 379 29.05 13.18 1.50
N LEU A 380 27.85 13.69 1.62
CA LEU A 380 26.99 14.10 0.52
C LEU A 380 26.71 15.62 0.61
N PRO A 381 27.50 16.48 -0.07
CA PRO A 381 27.47 17.94 0.16
C PRO A 381 26.13 18.62 -0.12
N LYS A 382 25.30 18.04 -0.96
CA LYS A 382 23.96 18.55 -1.29
C LYS A 382 22.88 18.13 -0.29
N ARG A 383 23.21 17.27 0.65
CA ARG A 383 22.24 16.71 1.61
C ARG A 383 22.41 17.32 3.00
N LYS A 384 21.40 18.02 3.49
CA LYS A 384 21.39 18.64 4.83
C LYS A 384 21.58 17.62 5.97
N ASP A 385 21.01 16.44 5.83
CA ASP A 385 21.15 15.35 6.80
C ASP A 385 22.61 14.83 6.86
N SER A 386 23.28 14.65 5.71
CA SER A 386 24.68 14.24 5.67
C SER A 386 25.60 15.28 6.33
N LEU A 387 25.39 16.57 6.02
CA LEU A 387 26.16 17.65 6.63
C LEU A 387 25.98 17.72 8.15
N ARG A 388 24.75 17.46 8.64
CA ARG A 388 24.45 17.42 10.08
C ARG A 388 25.15 16.26 10.80
N MET A 389 25.34 15.14 10.13
CA MET A 389 26.02 13.95 10.69
C MET A 389 27.54 14.04 10.62
N MET A 390 28.08 15.04 9.93
CA MET A 390 29.53 15.21 9.81
C MET A 390 30.18 15.46 11.16
N GLY A 391 31.18 14.63 11.50
CA GLY A 391 31.92 14.72 12.76
C GLY A 391 31.20 14.16 13.98
N ARG A 392 30.00 13.60 13.82
CA ARG A 392 29.30 12.95 14.94
C ARG A 392 29.84 11.52 15.17
N ASP A 393 30.05 11.17 16.43
CA ASP A 393 30.41 9.82 16.87
C ASP A 393 29.14 9.02 17.16
N VAL A 394 28.64 8.28 16.17
CA VAL A 394 27.43 7.47 16.28
C VAL A 394 27.81 6.01 16.48
N ARG A 395 27.51 5.47 17.66
CA ARG A 395 27.77 4.05 18.02
C ARG A 395 26.46 3.39 18.48
N PRO A 396 25.68 2.83 17.54
CA PRO A 396 24.39 2.22 17.90
C PRO A 396 24.58 0.97 18.74
N GLU A 397 23.69 0.79 19.71
CA GLU A 397 23.54 -0.46 20.48
C GLU A 397 22.53 -1.40 19.85
N VAL A 398 21.61 -0.82 19.05
CA VAL A 398 20.62 -1.57 18.28
C VAL A 398 20.59 -1.02 16.86
N VAL A 399 20.68 -1.90 15.86
CA VAL A 399 20.48 -1.58 14.44
C VAL A 399 19.29 -2.38 13.92
N ILE A 400 18.29 -1.67 13.40
CA ILE A 400 17.06 -2.26 12.85
C ILE A 400 17.04 -2.09 11.34
N TYR A 401 16.99 -3.20 10.61
CA TYR A 401 16.75 -3.19 9.19
C TYR A 401 15.25 -2.99 8.91
N ALA A 402 14.85 -1.77 8.60
CA ALA A 402 13.54 -1.43 8.06
C ALA A 402 13.58 -1.32 6.51
N THR A 403 14.33 -2.23 5.91
CA THR A 403 14.71 -2.23 4.50
C THR A 403 13.72 -2.95 3.59
N GLY A 404 12.59 -3.38 4.17
CA GLY A 404 11.51 -4.05 3.46
C GLY A 404 11.79 -5.53 3.19
N TYR A 405 11.10 -6.06 2.19
CA TYR A 405 11.05 -7.49 1.93
C TYR A 405 11.30 -7.79 0.46
N THR A 406 11.66 -9.02 0.17
CA THR A 406 11.70 -9.59 -1.17
C THR A 406 10.63 -10.68 -1.30
N GLN A 407 10.31 -11.02 -2.53
CA GLN A 407 9.42 -12.12 -2.87
C GLN A 407 10.24 -13.31 -3.34
N GLU A 408 9.81 -14.50 -2.99
CA GLU A 408 10.39 -15.73 -3.45
C GLU A 408 9.29 -16.74 -3.74
N PHE A 409 9.42 -17.45 -4.85
CA PHE A 409 8.46 -18.47 -5.29
C PHE A 409 9.18 -19.81 -5.45
N ALA A 410 10.01 -20.17 -4.45
CA ALA A 410 10.81 -21.40 -4.42
C ALA A 410 9.96 -22.68 -4.49
N PHE A 411 8.67 -22.58 -4.22
CA PHE A 411 7.73 -23.68 -4.35
C PHE A 411 7.30 -23.96 -5.80
N PHE A 412 7.56 -23.07 -6.76
CA PHE A 412 7.30 -23.38 -8.16
C PHE A 412 8.38 -24.31 -8.72
N ASP A 413 7.91 -25.42 -9.29
CA ASP A 413 8.78 -26.33 -10.02
C ASP A 413 9.32 -25.65 -11.30
N LYS A 414 10.63 -25.67 -11.46
CA LYS A 414 11.35 -24.96 -12.55
C LYS A 414 10.98 -25.45 -13.94
N ASP A 415 10.69 -26.75 -14.07
CA ASP A 415 10.40 -27.38 -15.34
C ASP A 415 8.93 -27.22 -15.75
N SER A 416 8.07 -26.73 -14.85
CA SER A 416 6.64 -26.55 -15.09
C SER A 416 6.27 -25.21 -15.72
N GLY A 417 7.25 -24.31 -15.95
CA GLY A 417 7.07 -23.06 -16.70
C GLY A 417 6.15 -22.04 -16.06
N TYR A 418 6.01 -22.05 -14.72
CA TYR A 418 5.25 -21.02 -14.00
C TYR A 418 5.86 -19.64 -14.16
N ALA A 419 5.00 -18.64 -14.33
CA ALA A 419 5.40 -17.25 -14.28
C ALA A 419 5.63 -16.76 -12.84
N THR A 420 6.34 -15.65 -12.74
CA THR A 420 6.39 -14.82 -11.52
C THR A 420 5.41 -13.64 -11.65
N PRO A 421 5.08 -12.92 -10.56
CA PRO A 421 4.25 -11.71 -10.66
C PRO A 421 4.82 -10.63 -11.58
N GLU A 422 6.15 -10.59 -11.79
CA GLU A 422 6.80 -9.65 -12.72
C GLU A 422 6.52 -10.00 -14.18
N GLU A 423 6.33 -11.30 -14.48
CA GLU A 423 6.01 -11.83 -15.80
C GLU A 423 4.50 -11.88 -16.10
N ALA A 424 3.66 -11.55 -15.11
CA ALA A 424 2.21 -11.50 -15.23
C ALA A 424 1.76 -10.28 -16.05
N ASN A 425 1.80 -10.40 -17.38
CA ASN A 425 1.55 -9.32 -18.34
C ASN A 425 0.06 -8.95 -18.51
N ILE A 426 -0.87 -9.79 -18.05
CA ILE A 426 -2.30 -9.45 -18.00
C ILE A 426 -2.59 -8.74 -16.67
N ARG A 427 -2.57 -7.41 -16.67
CA ARG A 427 -2.90 -6.54 -15.53
C ARG A 427 -2.10 -6.82 -14.24
N ASN A 428 -0.90 -7.37 -14.32
CA ASN A 428 -0.11 -7.85 -13.18
C ASN A 428 -0.84 -8.93 -12.36
N ILE A 429 -1.74 -9.70 -12.99
CA ILE A 429 -2.57 -10.72 -12.35
C ILE A 429 -2.30 -12.11 -12.93
N ALA A 430 -2.19 -12.23 -14.27
CA ALA A 430 -1.96 -13.50 -14.93
C ALA A 430 -0.98 -13.32 -16.09
N ARG A 431 -0.38 -14.43 -16.55
CA ARG A 431 0.40 -14.47 -17.77
C ARG A 431 -0.50 -14.87 -18.95
N GLU A 432 -0.32 -14.23 -20.09
CA GLU A 432 -0.99 -14.61 -21.32
C GLU A 432 -0.63 -16.05 -21.71
N GLY A 433 -1.65 -16.86 -22.01
CA GLY A 433 -1.51 -18.29 -22.27
C GLY A 433 -1.46 -19.16 -21.01
N ASP A 434 -1.51 -18.57 -19.80
CA ASP A 434 -1.58 -19.27 -18.53
C ASP A 434 -2.51 -18.54 -17.54
N GLU A 435 -3.73 -18.31 -17.95
CA GLU A 435 -4.74 -17.63 -17.14
C GLU A 435 -5.26 -18.48 -15.97
N SER A 436 -4.87 -19.76 -15.89
CA SER A 436 -5.20 -20.64 -14.78
C SER A 436 -4.51 -20.26 -13.47
N VAL A 437 -3.43 -19.46 -13.55
CA VAL A 437 -2.70 -18.93 -12.38
C VAL A 437 -3.02 -17.46 -12.20
N GLY A 438 -3.49 -17.08 -11.01
CA GLY A 438 -3.75 -15.69 -10.62
C GLY A 438 -2.83 -15.24 -9.49
N PHE A 439 -2.11 -14.12 -9.69
CA PHE A 439 -1.30 -13.46 -8.67
C PHE A 439 -2.12 -12.33 -8.05
N ILE A 440 -2.62 -12.54 -6.82
CA ILE A 440 -3.53 -11.61 -6.15
C ILE A 440 -2.81 -10.89 -5.00
N GLY A 441 -2.81 -9.56 -5.04
CA GLY A 441 -2.16 -8.71 -4.02
C GLY A 441 -0.67 -8.43 -4.28
N PHE A 442 -0.18 -8.59 -5.52
CA PHE A 442 1.24 -8.40 -5.87
C PHE A 442 1.57 -7.03 -6.47
N VAL A 443 0.66 -6.07 -6.43
CA VAL A 443 0.94 -4.67 -6.77
C VAL A 443 0.89 -3.80 -5.51
N ARG A 444 1.69 -2.74 -5.48
CA ARG A 444 1.72 -1.79 -4.37
C ARG A 444 1.18 -0.43 -4.80
N PRO A 445 0.10 0.08 -4.19
CA PRO A 445 -0.40 1.41 -4.51
C PRO A 445 0.54 2.50 -3.98
N GLY A 446 0.69 3.60 -4.72
CA GLY A 446 1.38 4.79 -4.25
C GLY A 446 0.67 5.44 -3.07
N VAL A 447 -0.63 5.65 -3.22
CA VAL A 447 -1.57 6.04 -2.14
C VAL A 447 -2.77 5.11 -2.23
N GLY A 448 -3.05 4.34 -1.19
CA GLY A 448 -4.14 3.37 -1.20
C GLY A 448 -3.88 2.18 -0.29
N ALA A 449 -4.60 1.07 -0.53
CA ALA A 449 -4.47 -0.16 0.23
C ALA A 449 -4.47 -1.38 -0.70
N ILE A 450 -3.78 -2.46 -0.29
CA ILE A 450 -3.72 -3.70 -1.06
C ILE A 450 -5.03 -4.51 -0.98
N PRO A 451 -5.74 -4.61 0.16
CA PRO A 451 -6.95 -5.42 0.24
C PRO A 451 -8.03 -5.09 -0.80
N PRO A 452 -8.44 -3.81 -1.03
CA PRO A 452 -9.42 -3.49 -2.08
C PRO A 452 -8.89 -3.74 -3.49
N ILE A 453 -7.58 -3.60 -3.71
CA ILE A 453 -6.95 -3.98 -4.99
C ILE A 453 -7.07 -5.49 -5.19
N ALA A 454 -6.78 -6.30 -4.16
CA ALA A 454 -6.89 -7.75 -4.24
C ALA A 454 -8.34 -8.20 -4.54
N GLU A 455 -9.34 -7.49 -4.02
CA GLU A 455 -10.74 -7.72 -4.35
C GLU A 455 -11.01 -7.50 -5.84
N MET A 456 -10.58 -6.37 -6.40
CA MET A 456 -10.74 -6.07 -7.82
C MET A 456 -9.91 -7.00 -8.73
N GLN A 457 -8.70 -7.36 -8.32
CA GLN A 457 -7.88 -8.34 -9.03
C GLN A 457 -8.55 -9.70 -9.09
N THR A 458 -9.19 -10.11 -7.99
CA THR A 458 -9.94 -11.38 -7.96
C THR A 458 -11.13 -11.36 -8.90
N PHE A 459 -11.91 -10.28 -8.93
CA PHE A 459 -13.02 -10.12 -9.88
C PHE A 459 -12.53 -10.17 -11.33
N PHE A 460 -11.42 -9.49 -11.61
CA PHE A 460 -10.81 -9.53 -12.93
C PHE A 460 -10.36 -10.95 -13.31
N TRP A 461 -9.66 -11.65 -12.42
CA TRP A 461 -9.18 -13.01 -12.66
C TRP A 461 -10.32 -14.00 -12.89
N ILE A 462 -11.38 -13.94 -12.10
CA ILE A 462 -12.59 -14.77 -12.32
C ILE A 462 -13.23 -14.46 -13.67
N SER A 463 -13.34 -13.17 -14.03
CA SER A 463 -13.85 -12.77 -15.36
C SER A 463 -12.95 -13.25 -16.50
N LEU A 464 -11.64 -13.26 -16.28
CA LEU A 464 -10.66 -13.77 -17.26
C LEU A 464 -10.84 -15.28 -17.46
N ILE A 465 -10.94 -16.06 -16.37
CA ILE A 465 -11.24 -17.51 -16.39
C ILE A 465 -12.54 -17.80 -17.13
N LYS A 466 -13.58 -16.99 -16.92
CA LYS A 466 -14.89 -17.13 -17.56
C LYS A 466 -14.92 -16.62 -19.01
N GLY A 467 -13.80 -16.13 -19.55
CA GLY A 467 -13.74 -15.55 -20.91
C GLY A 467 -14.55 -14.27 -21.09
N GLN A 468 -14.89 -13.58 -20.00
CA GLN A 468 -15.72 -12.37 -20.01
C GLN A 468 -14.92 -11.08 -20.20
N VAL A 469 -13.58 -11.16 -20.16
CA VAL A 469 -12.70 -10.02 -20.41
C VAL A 469 -12.50 -9.84 -21.91
N ARG A 470 -12.82 -8.66 -22.44
CA ARG A 470 -12.65 -8.34 -23.86
C ARG A 470 -11.17 -8.18 -24.20
N LYS A 471 -10.68 -8.91 -25.19
CA LYS A 471 -9.31 -8.78 -25.74
C LYS A 471 -9.36 -8.15 -27.14
N PRO A 472 -8.32 -7.39 -27.58
CA PRO A 472 -7.10 -7.06 -26.84
C PRO A 472 -7.35 -6.05 -25.71
N LEU A 473 -6.57 -6.16 -24.63
CA LEU A 473 -6.61 -5.20 -23.54
C LEU A 473 -5.84 -3.93 -23.95
N PRO A 474 -6.35 -2.72 -23.62
CA PRO A 474 -5.59 -1.49 -23.82
C PRO A 474 -4.26 -1.54 -23.07
N PRO A 475 -3.20 -0.86 -23.55
CA PRO A 475 -1.92 -0.77 -22.87
C PRO A 475 -2.09 -0.23 -21.43
N PRO A 476 -1.31 -0.71 -20.45
CA PRO A 476 -1.41 -0.26 -19.07
C PRO A 476 -0.85 1.16 -18.90
N HIS A 477 -1.58 2.00 -18.16
CA HIS A 477 -1.17 3.39 -17.82
C HIS A 477 -1.18 3.67 -16.33
N TYR A 478 -1.31 2.64 -15.51
CA TYR A 478 -1.46 2.73 -14.06
C TYR A 478 -0.14 2.59 -13.31
N HIS A 479 0.98 2.26 -13.96
CA HIS A 479 2.27 2.15 -13.30
C HIS A 479 2.78 3.51 -12.82
N LEU A 480 3.36 3.52 -11.63
CA LEU A 480 4.12 4.67 -11.15
C LEU A 480 5.41 4.81 -11.99
N LEU A 481 5.89 6.04 -12.12
CA LEU A 481 7.18 6.30 -12.74
C LEU A 481 8.28 5.83 -11.80
N VAL A 482 9.18 4.99 -12.29
CA VAL A 482 10.24 4.36 -11.48
C VAL A 482 11.58 4.67 -12.15
N GLU A 483 12.55 5.10 -11.37
CA GLU A 483 13.92 5.20 -11.85
C GLU A 483 14.52 3.78 -11.99
N ASP A 484 15.42 3.57 -12.93
CA ASP A 484 16.02 2.25 -13.21
C ASP A 484 16.70 1.62 -11.98
N THR A 485 17.19 2.46 -11.09
CA THR A 485 17.82 2.08 -9.83
C THR A 485 16.84 1.67 -8.72
N GLU A 486 15.56 1.93 -8.90
CA GLU A 486 14.55 1.62 -7.91
C GLU A 486 14.24 0.12 -7.89
N ARG A 487 14.20 -0.45 -6.69
CA ARG A 487 13.90 -1.88 -6.49
C ARG A 487 12.44 -2.24 -6.72
N ILE A 488 11.52 -1.35 -6.33
CA ILE A 488 10.08 -1.61 -6.40
C ILE A 488 9.55 -1.14 -7.74
N LYS A 489 9.36 -2.07 -8.67
CA LYS A 489 8.82 -1.82 -10.01
C LYS A 489 7.33 -2.15 -10.16
N TYR A 490 6.73 -2.78 -9.16
CA TYR A 490 5.31 -3.16 -9.11
C TYR A 490 4.41 -2.08 -8.48
N GLY A 491 4.87 -0.83 -8.51
CA GLY A 491 4.11 0.32 -8.03
C GLY A 491 3.01 0.72 -9.00
N VAL A 492 1.79 0.94 -8.47
CA VAL A 492 0.64 1.36 -9.27
C VAL A 492 -0.04 2.59 -8.67
N ASP A 493 -0.62 3.41 -9.53
CA ASP A 493 -1.60 4.40 -9.10
C ASP A 493 -2.92 3.70 -8.76
N HIS A 494 -3.35 3.81 -7.50
CA HIS A 494 -4.51 3.09 -6.99
C HIS A 494 -5.76 3.35 -7.83
N SER A 495 -6.09 4.62 -8.04
CA SER A 495 -7.32 5.02 -8.72
C SER A 495 -7.34 4.54 -10.18
N THR A 496 -6.24 4.74 -10.90
CA THR A 496 -6.13 4.31 -12.30
C THR A 496 -6.16 2.80 -12.43
N TYR A 497 -5.49 2.07 -11.54
CA TYR A 497 -5.48 0.61 -11.56
C TYR A 497 -6.87 0.03 -11.31
N MET A 498 -7.56 0.51 -10.26
CA MET A 498 -8.91 0.07 -9.91
C MET A 498 -9.91 0.32 -11.05
N SER A 499 -9.88 1.51 -11.65
CA SER A 499 -10.78 1.85 -12.75
C SER A 499 -10.45 1.10 -14.04
N THR A 500 -9.17 0.81 -14.30
CA THR A 500 -8.76 -0.01 -15.45
C THR A 500 -9.34 -1.43 -15.33
N LEU A 501 -9.16 -2.08 -14.19
CA LEU A 501 -9.75 -3.41 -13.94
C LEU A 501 -11.28 -3.38 -14.07
N ALA A 502 -11.92 -2.33 -13.52
CA ALA A 502 -13.37 -2.18 -13.60
C ALA A 502 -13.87 -1.98 -15.04
N LYS A 503 -13.16 -1.21 -15.86
CA LYS A 503 -13.48 -1.06 -17.30
C LYS A 503 -13.38 -2.39 -18.04
N ASP A 504 -12.29 -3.13 -17.81
CA ASP A 504 -12.01 -4.39 -18.52
C ASP A 504 -13.08 -5.46 -18.27
N ILE A 505 -13.69 -5.46 -17.07
CA ILE A 505 -14.76 -6.41 -16.67
C ILE A 505 -16.18 -5.82 -16.79
N GLY A 506 -16.33 -4.61 -17.34
CA GLY A 506 -17.63 -3.97 -17.50
C GLY A 506 -18.30 -3.51 -16.21
N ALA A 507 -17.50 -3.31 -15.13
CA ALA A 507 -17.97 -2.85 -13.81
C ALA A 507 -17.80 -1.33 -13.58
N ALA A 508 -17.17 -0.61 -14.52
CA ALA A 508 -17.05 0.85 -14.46
C ALA A 508 -18.36 1.50 -14.92
N PRO A 509 -19.11 2.21 -14.05
CA PRO A 509 -20.38 2.78 -14.45
C PRO A 509 -20.21 4.06 -15.26
N GLY A 510 -21.10 4.28 -16.25
CA GLY A 510 -21.23 5.55 -16.93
C GLY A 510 -21.97 6.59 -16.08
N LEU A 511 -21.63 7.89 -16.18
CA LEU A 511 -22.23 8.95 -15.37
C LEU A 511 -23.75 9.05 -15.57
N TRP A 512 -24.21 8.96 -16.82
CA TRP A 512 -25.64 8.94 -17.14
C TRP A 512 -26.35 7.71 -16.59
N GLN A 513 -25.69 6.53 -16.65
CA GLN A 513 -26.19 5.29 -16.08
C GLN A 513 -26.35 5.40 -14.56
N LEU A 514 -25.36 5.98 -13.86
CA LEU A 514 -25.43 6.21 -12.42
C LEU A 514 -26.60 7.11 -12.04
N TRP A 515 -26.73 8.24 -12.73
CA TRP A 515 -27.84 9.17 -12.47
C TRP A 515 -29.19 8.50 -12.66
N ARG A 516 -29.36 7.76 -13.75
CA ARG A 516 -30.62 7.08 -14.06
C ARG A 516 -30.96 5.96 -13.07
N LEU A 517 -29.97 5.17 -12.64
CA LEU A 517 -30.21 4.01 -11.78
C LEU A 517 -30.26 4.37 -10.29
N TYR A 518 -29.49 5.34 -9.86
CA TYR A 518 -29.26 5.60 -8.42
C TYR A 518 -29.51 7.05 -8.00
N GLY A 519 -29.73 7.98 -8.95
CA GLY A 519 -30.00 9.38 -8.70
C GLY A 519 -28.76 10.24 -8.46
N THR A 520 -29.00 11.53 -8.24
CA THR A 520 -27.95 12.56 -8.15
C THR A 520 -26.99 12.35 -6.99
N HIS A 521 -27.46 11.85 -5.83
CA HIS A 521 -26.61 11.67 -4.66
C HIS A 521 -25.47 10.67 -4.93
N VAL A 522 -25.78 9.49 -5.48
CA VAL A 522 -24.76 8.47 -5.82
C VAL A 522 -23.83 8.98 -6.93
N LEU A 523 -24.36 9.72 -7.90
CA LEU A 523 -23.54 10.36 -8.92
C LEU A 523 -22.52 11.34 -8.32
N VAL A 524 -22.95 12.21 -7.40
CA VAL A 524 -22.06 13.15 -6.71
C VAL A 524 -21.00 12.40 -5.90
N CYS A 525 -21.40 11.34 -5.16
CA CYS A 525 -20.44 10.51 -4.42
C CYS A 525 -19.41 9.88 -5.35
N TYR A 526 -19.82 9.39 -6.51
CA TYR A 526 -18.91 8.81 -7.50
C TYR A 526 -17.92 9.84 -8.07
N CYS A 527 -18.39 11.06 -8.29
CA CYS A 527 -17.56 12.15 -8.81
C CYS A 527 -16.50 12.62 -7.78
N PHE A 528 -16.90 12.77 -6.53
CA PHE A 528 -16.08 13.36 -5.47
C PHE A 528 -15.39 12.36 -4.56
N GLY A 529 -15.83 11.11 -4.53
CA GLY A 529 -15.22 10.05 -3.73
C GLY A 529 -13.87 9.60 -4.27
N ALA A 530 -13.06 8.93 -3.45
CA ALA A 530 -11.89 8.22 -3.89
C ALA A 530 -12.28 6.95 -4.70
N ALA A 531 -11.32 6.25 -5.30
CA ALA A 531 -11.59 5.03 -6.07
C ALA A 531 -11.88 3.82 -5.15
N PHE A 532 -13.05 3.85 -4.51
CA PHE A 532 -13.51 2.73 -3.67
C PHE A 532 -14.02 1.58 -4.52
N THR A 533 -13.71 0.35 -4.12
CA THR A 533 -14.24 -0.87 -4.78
C THR A 533 -15.77 -0.86 -4.84
N THR A 534 -16.43 -0.27 -3.84
CA THR A 534 -17.89 -0.17 -3.77
C THR A 534 -18.50 0.53 -4.99
N PHE A 535 -17.80 1.47 -5.63
CA PHE A 535 -18.28 2.11 -6.86
C PHE A 535 -18.36 1.13 -8.03
N TYR A 536 -17.46 0.16 -8.07
CA TYR A 536 -17.41 -0.88 -9.11
C TYR A 536 -18.30 -2.09 -8.80
N ARG A 537 -19.10 -1.97 -7.72
CA ARG A 537 -20.18 -2.90 -7.34
C ARG A 537 -21.58 -2.35 -7.65
N LEU A 538 -21.68 -1.20 -8.34
CA LEU A 538 -22.96 -0.61 -8.74
C LEU A 538 -23.52 -1.23 -10.01
N VAL A 539 -22.67 -1.63 -10.94
CA VAL A 539 -23.03 -2.22 -12.24
C VAL A 539 -22.12 -3.39 -12.58
N GLY A 540 -22.42 -4.09 -13.65
CA GLY A 540 -21.59 -5.20 -14.14
C GLY A 540 -21.81 -6.52 -13.39
N PRO A 541 -20.93 -7.51 -13.62
CA PRO A 541 -21.14 -8.88 -13.17
C PRO A 541 -21.05 -9.04 -11.64
N TYR A 542 -20.36 -8.13 -10.97
CA TYR A 542 -20.16 -8.17 -9.51
C TYR A 542 -21.04 -7.16 -8.75
N LYS A 543 -22.17 -6.78 -9.31
CA LYS A 543 -23.10 -5.84 -8.69
C LYS A 543 -23.55 -6.32 -7.31
N SER A 544 -23.55 -5.39 -6.32
CA SER A 544 -23.99 -5.65 -4.96
C SER A 544 -25.20 -4.76 -4.60
N ALA A 545 -26.21 -5.36 -3.96
CA ALA A 545 -27.39 -4.66 -3.50
C ALA A 545 -27.08 -3.67 -2.36
N SER A 546 -26.04 -3.91 -1.55
CA SER A 546 -25.63 -3.05 -0.44
C SER A 546 -24.84 -1.81 -0.88
N ALA A 547 -24.18 -1.86 -2.05
CA ALA A 547 -23.29 -0.79 -2.51
C ALA A 547 -23.91 0.61 -2.53
N PRO A 548 -25.16 0.84 -3.03
CA PRO A 548 -25.78 2.17 -3.00
C PRO A 548 -25.99 2.71 -1.59
N GLY A 549 -26.26 1.85 -0.61
CA GLY A 549 -26.40 2.21 0.80
C GLY A 549 -25.08 2.71 1.39
N VAL A 550 -24.01 1.95 1.21
CA VAL A 550 -22.64 2.29 1.64
C VAL A 550 -22.19 3.63 1.05
N ILE A 551 -22.48 3.86 -0.24
CA ILE A 551 -22.12 5.10 -0.93
C ILE A 551 -22.85 6.30 -0.33
N ARG A 552 -24.15 6.17 -0.03
CA ARG A 552 -24.95 7.27 0.52
C ARG A 552 -24.63 7.60 1.98
N THR A 553 -23.95 6.74 2.69
CA THR A 553 -23.61 6.91 4.10
C THR A 553 -22.11 7.10 4.29
N GLU A 554 -21.34 6.03 4.32
CA GLU A 554 -19.92 6.01 4.66
C GLU A 554 -19.07 6.82 3.67
N ILE A 555 -19.28 6.64 2.36
CA ILE A 555 -18.52 7.38 1.35
C ILE A 555 -18.92 8.84 1.31
N TRP A 556 -20.21 9.14 1.42
CA TRP A 556 -20.71 10.51 1.53
C TRP A 556 -20.10 11.26 2.71
N ASP A 557 -19.95 10.59 3.86
CA ASP A 557 -19.31 11.18 5.03
C ASP A 557 -17.85 11.63 4.74
N THR A 558 -17.07 10.84 4.01
CA THR A 558 -15.70 11.26 3.62
C THR A 558 -15.66 12.52 2.76
N ILE A 559 -16.69 12.75 1.95
CA ILE A 559 -16.81 13.93 1.09
C ILE A 559 -17.24 15.16 1.91
N THR A 560 -18.21 14.99 2.80
CA THR A 560 -18.72 16.10 3.63
C THR A 560 -17.69 16.60 4.64
N ARG A 561 -16.89 15.72 5.20
CA ARG A 561 -15.79 16.08 6.12
C ARG A 561 -14.71 16.95 5.48
N ARG A 562 -14.50 16.88 4.17
CA ARG A 562 -13.54 17.75 3.46
C ARG A 562 -13.95 19.23 3.47
N GLY A 563 -15.24 19.52 3.71
CA GLY A 563 -15.78 20.86 3.62
C GLY A 563 -15.78 21.43 2.18
N ILE A 564 -16.21 22.67 2.05
CA ILE A 564 -16.32 23.33 0.72
C ILE A 564 -14.92 23.50 0.09
N LEU A 565 -13.97 24.05 0.85
CA LEU A 565 -12.63 24.35 0.35
C LEU A 565 -11.88 23.07 -0.09
N GLY A 566 -11.94 22.01 0.72
CA GLY A 566 -11.32 20.73 0.38
C GLY A 566 -11.91 20.12 -0.89
N ASN A 567 -13.24 20.12 -1.04
CA ASN A 567 -13.89 19.63 -2.24
C ASN A 567 -13.63 20.51 -3.48
N MET A 568 -13.45 21.83 -3.33
CA MET A 568 -13.01 22.71 -4.42
C MET A 568 -11.61 22.34 -4.89
N ILE A 569 -10.65 22.25 -3.98
CA ILE A 569 -9.22 22.01 -4.32
C ILE A 569 -9.00 20.57 -4.84
N MET A 570 -9.56 19.57 -4.18
CA MET A 570 -9.30 18.16 -4.46
C MET A 570 -10.30 17.53 -5.45
N GLY A 571 -11.41 18.21 -5.73
CA GLY A 571 -12.46 17.73 -6.62
C GLY A 571 -12.72 18.67 -7.80
N VAL A 572 -13.31 19.84 -7.58
CA VAL A 572 -13.81 20.71 -8.65
C VAL A 572 -12.70 21.19 -9.58
N ILE A 573 -11.57 21.66 -9.02
CA ILE A 573 -10.44 22.16 -9.83
C ILE A 573 -9.86 21.05 -10.72
N PRO A 574 -9.48 19.86 -10.20
CA PRO A 574 -9.00 18.77 -11.06
C PRO A 574 -10.02 18.32 -12.10
N MET A 575 -11.29 18.17 -11.72
CA MET A 575 -12.35 17.74 -12.64
C MET A 575 -12.56 18.76 -13.78
N THR A 576 -12.57 20.05 -13.48
CA THR A 576 -12.72 21.11 -14.49
C THR A 576 -11.55 21.12 -15.46
N PHE A 577 -10.33 20.94 -14.95
CA PHE A 577 -9.14 20.84 -15.78
C PHE A 577 -9.22 19.65 -16.74
N TYR A 578 -9.52 18.46 -16.24
CA TYR A 578 -9.63 17.27 -17.09
C TYR A 578 -10.84 17.32 -18.03
N LEU A 579 -11.97 17.93 -17.62
CA LEU A 579 -13.10 18.16 -18.50
C LEU A 579 -12.68 19.02 -19.70
N THR A 580 -11.94 20.09 -19.46
CA THR A 580 -11.44 20.98 -20.51
C THR A 580 -10.49 20.22 -21.46
N LEU A 581 -9.50 19.52 -20.92
CA LEU A 581 -8.56 18.74 -21.74
C LEU A 581 -9.26 17.64 -22.54
N ASN A 582 -10.20 16.92 -21.92
CA ASN A 582 -10.98 15.88 -22.60
C ASN A 582 -11.81 16.46 -23.75
N THR A 583 -12.44 17.61 -23.57
CA THR A 583 -13.23 18.28 -24.60
C THR A 583 -12.36 18.56 -25.83
N PHE A 584 -11.16 19.09 -25.63
CA PHE A 584 -10.21 19.32 -26.72
C PHE A 584 -9.70 18.01 -27.34
N ALA A 585 -9.36 17.02 -26.53
CA ALA A 585 -8.85 15.74 -27.02
C ALA A 585 -9.91 14.97 -27.83
N TYR A 586 -11.16 14.93 -27.37
CA TYR A 586 -12.26 14.32 -28.14
C TYR A 586 -12.56 15.09 -29.41
N GLY A 587 -12.56 16.44 -29.39
CA GLY A 587 -12.70 17.25 -30.59
C GLY A 587 -11.59 16.98 -31.62
N ALA A 588 -10.34 16.97 -31.18
CA ALA A 588 -9.20 16.62 -32.03
C ALA A 588 -9.26 15.15 -32.51
N GLY A 589 -9.71 14.23 -31.66
CA GLY A 589 -9.91 12.82 -32.01
C GLY A 589 -10.98 12.62 -33.10
N LEU A 590 -12.08 13.37 -33.05
CA LEU A 590 -13.10 13.36 -34.12
C LEU A 590 -12.53 13.83 -35.45
N VAL A 591 -11.74 14.90 -35.44
CA VAL A 591 -11.06 15.39 -36.64
C VAL A 591 -10.06 14.34 -37.18
N TYR A 592 -9.26 13.75 -36.28
CA TYR A 592 -8.29 12.70 -36.65
C TYR A 592 -8.98 11.47 -37.27
N SER A 593 -10.09 11.02 -36.67
CA SER A 593 -10.88 9.89 -37.19
C SER A 593 -11.53 10.22 -38.52
N PHE A 594 -11.96 11.46 -38.75
CA PHE A 594 -12.49 11.90 -40.05
C PHE A 594 -11.45 11.78 -41.17
N PHE A 595 -10.17 11.97 -40.86
CA PHE A 595 -9.06 11.75 -41.81
C PHE A 595 -8.53 10.31 -41.86
N GLY A 596 -9.27 9.34 -41.31
CA GLY A 596 -8.94 7.91 -41.36
C GLY A 596 -7.98 7.42 -40.27
N GLY A 597 -7.70 8.24 -39.25
CA GLY A 597 -6.94 7.82 -38.08
C GLY A 597 -7.79 6.99 -37.12
N HIS A 598 -7.16 6.00 -36.46
CA HIS A 598 -7.79 5.22 -35.41
C HIS A 598 -7.24 5.67 -34.04
N ILE A 599 -8.14 5.93 -33.09
CA ILE A 599 -7.79 6.18 -31.68
C ILE A 599 -7.79 4.80 -31.01
N GLU A 600 -6.59 4.25 -30.78
CA GLU A 600 -6.42 2.99 -30.05
C GLU A 600 -6.63 3.18 -28.54
#